data_e0285204d651b2c6d5662f619d08c060
#
_entry.id   e0285204d651b2c6d5662f619d08c060
#
_cell.length_a   1.000
_cell.length_b   1.000
_cell.length_c   1.000
_cell.angle_alpha   90.00
_cell.angle_beta   90.00
_cell.angle_gamma   90.00
#
_symmetry.space_group_name_H-M   'P 1'
#
loop_
_entity.id
_entity.type
_entity.pdbx_description
1 polymer ?
#
loop_
_entity_poly.entity_id
_entity_poly.type
_entity_poly.pdbx_seq_one_letter_code
_entity_poly.pdbx_strand_id
1 'polypeptide(L)'
;MKKIKLTIENKKISISFNDHFRNLVKINEGLNTGVAENYKKRGIIYVDVPEIVGITGACENVDTLFKIGNNSDLPLFFTQTGQLSLEQALQSFSGVWTVIYSGRDEEVEDERHLRQFRLTEEEFDSTTIGMTRKNYDEDKMYEELLVNIQKTAQSMIKGVVDNNEKILKTVYKRDTAKLKYAYSNDFLRINYEDCIKILRKNGFPNISFGDDLKSEHEAKIVKLLNKNKIELPVFIMKYPKEIKFFNMKVWTKDQRVCLSADLIFPYAGEGTGASVREHDFEKLRDRLMTSTMYRLHLKRGGKYEDFKWYLDIMEKKATNPHAGYGMGNDRVLQYIFGEKDIRNIALFSLFNSQSGDWDKKRYGQAGVLSLNKKHILLSIGKEKNKLMLLPYIKDAVSSGNIFYATKKTHQFLKKNKVTTLLVHKISEIGNSPNISDLLKQSVLDIIINIPTREEYMESKEFTDGKLIRQGAVAMGISLITDVEVAAMVLGNLKK
;
A
#
# COMPACT_ATOMS: atom_id res chain seq x y z
N MET A 1 4.96 22.62 -18.08
CA MET A 1 4.35 21.89 -16.94
C MET A 1 3.53 20.72 -17.46
N LYS A 2 3.78 19.50 -16.97
CA LYS A 2 2.97 18.32 -17.34
C LYS A 2 1.57 18.47 -16.72
N LYS A 3 0.52 18.33 -17.53
CA LYS A 3 -0.86 18.33 -17.04
C LYS A 3 -1.30 16.91 -16.72
N ILE A 4 -1.91 16.71 -15.55
CA ILE A 4 -2.58 15.48 -15.17
C ILE A 4 -4.00 15.55 -15.71
N LYS A 5 -4.43 14.46 -16.35
CA LYS A 5 -5.82 14.28 -16.80
C LYS A 5 -6.52 13.35 -15.82
N LEU A 6 -7.54 13.85 -15.15
CA LEU A 6 -8.37 13.09 -14.22
C LEU A 6 -9.76 12.93 -14.80
N THR A 7 -10.42 11.82 -14.47
CA THR A 7 -11.83 11.62 -14.80
C THR A 7 -12.62 11.52 -13.50
N ILE A 8 -13.12 12.64 -13.01
CA ILE A 8 -13.84 12.77 -11.75
C ILE A 8 -15.31 12.99 -12.04
N GLU A 9 -16.18 12.18 -11.47
CA GLU A 9 -17.63 12.21 -11.69
C GLU A 9 -18.03 12.31 -13.17
N ASN A 10 -17.38 11.51 -14.04
CA ASN A 10 -17.55 11.54 -15.50
C ASN A 10 -17.13 12.86 -16.19
N LYS A 11 -16.43 13.76 -15.49
CA LYS A 11 -15.85 14.98 -16.04
C LYS A 11 -14.35 14.80 -16.26
N LYS A 12 -13.87 15.19 -17.44
CA LYS A 12 -12.43 15.26 -17.71
C LYS A 12 -11.85 16.55 -17.13
N ILE A 13 -10.92 16.44 -16.20
CA ILE A 13 -10.24 17.58 -15.57
C ILE A 13 -8.77 17.54 -15.96
N SER A 14 -8.22 18.72 -16.27
CA SER A 14 -6.80 18.88 -16.56
C SER A 14 -6.19 19.88 -15.56
N ILE A 15 -5.21 19.42 -14.78
CA ILE A 15 -4.56 20.20 -13.73
C ILE A 15 -3.05 19.98 -13.80
N SER A 16 -2.23 20.95 -13.37
CA SER A 16 -0.79 20.72 -13.27
C SER A 16 -0.47 19.71 -12.15
N PHE A 17 0.61 18.94 -12.32
CA PHE A 17 1.03 17.96 -11.29
C PHE A 17 1.22 18.64 -9.92
N ASN A 18 1.98 19.75 -9.88
CA ASN A 18 2.28 20.41 -8.61
C ASN A 18 1.02 20.94 -7.91
N ASP A 19 0.05 21.46 -8.65
CA ASP A 19 -1.20 21.92 -8.05
C ASP A 19 -2.05 20.75 -7.57
N HIS A 20 -2.09 19.66 -8.33
CA HIS A 20 -2.80 18.44 -7.92
C HIS A 20 -2.21 17.88 -6.64
N PHE A 21 -0.89 17.67 -6.60
CA PHE A 21 -0.20 17.16 -5.42
C PHE A 21 -0.42 18.06 -4.18
N ARG A 22 -0.30 19.40 -4.35
CA ARG A 22 -0.58 20.35 -3.27
C ARG A 22 -2.00 20.24 -2.75
N ASN A 23 -2.97 20.07 -3.64
CA ASN A 23 -4.37 19.91 -3.26
C ASN A 23 -4.61 18.58 -2.55
N LEU A 24 -4.00 17.47 -3.03
CA LEU A 24 -4.06 16.17 -2.36
C LEU A 24 -3.53 16.25 -0.92
N VAL A 25 -2.39 16.92 -0.70
CA VAL A 25 -1.83 17.11 0.65
C VAL A 25 -2.82 17.84 1.56
N LYS A 26 -3.40 18.95 1.11
CA LYS A 26 -4.40 19.72 1.89
C LYS A 26 -5.66 18.91 2.19
N ILE A 27 -6.12 18.13 1.23
CA ILE A 27 -7.31 17.30 1.39
C ILE A 27 -7.04 16.16 2.37
N ASN A 28 -5.85 15.54 2.31
CA ASN A 28 -5.43 14.55 3.30
C ASN A 28 -5.30 15.14 4.71
N GLU A 29 -4.81 16.36 4.84
CA GLU A 29 -4.77 17.09 6.13
C GLU A 29 -6.18 17.23 6.70
N GLY A 30 -7.14 17.68 5.88
CA GLY A 30 -8.54 17.77 6.29
C GLY A 30 -9.12 16.43 6.76
N LEU A 31 -8.83 15.35 6.04
CA LEU A 31 -9.26 13.99 6.42
C LEU A 31 -8.68 13.58 7.78
N ASN A 32 -7.38 13.74 7.96
CA ASN A 32 -6.69 13.37 9.21
C ASN A 32 -7.17 14.21 10.39
N THR A 33 -7.41 15.51 10.19
CA THR A 33 -7.97 16.39 11.22
C THR A 33 -9.35 15.92 11.65
N GLY A 34 -10.25 15.66 10.70
CA GLY A 34 -11.60 15.19 10.99
C GLY A 34 -11.62 13.89 11.79
N VAL A 35 -10.76 12.94 11.43
CA VAL A 35 -10.65 11.65 12.13
C VAL A 35 -10.09 11.82 13.55
N ALA A 36 -9.04 12.61 13.72
CA ALA A 36 -8.42 12.83 15.02
C ALA A 36 -9.38 13.54 16.00
N GLU A 37 -10.15 14.52 15.51
CA GLU A 37 -11.17 15.20 16.30
C GLU A 37 -12.30 14.24 16.74
N ASN A 38 -12.73 13.34 15.85
CA ASN A 38 -13.74 12.34 16.17
C ASN A 38 -13.28 11.41 17.30
N TYR A 39 -12.09 10.86 17.20
CA TYR A 39 -11.56 9.95 18.22
C TYR A 39 -11.29 10.67 19.54
N LYS A 40 -10.73 11.89 19.49
CA LYS A 40 -10.55 12.71 20.69
C LYS A 40 -11.87 12.97 21.40
N LYS A 41 -12.93 13.32 20.66
CA LYS A 41 -14.26 13.55 21.22
C LYS A 41 -14.88 12.30 21.84
N ARG A 42 -14.57 11.13 21.30
CA ARG A 42 -15.05 9.83 21.81
C ARG A 42 -14.18 9.26 22.94
N GLY A 43 -13.04 9.89 23.25
CA GLY A 43 -12.12 9.41 24.26
C GLY A 43 -11.31 8.17 23.83
N ILE A 44 -11.20 7.90 22.53
CA ILE A 44 -10.45 6.77 21.97
C ILE A 44 -8.97 7.17 21.85
N ILE A 45 -8.08 6.33 22.35
CA ILE A 45 -6.65 6.64 22.53
C ILE A 45 -5.87 6.24 21.27
N TYR A 46 -5.00 7.14 20.80
CA TYR A 46 -4.07 6.83 19.70
C TYR A 46 -2.93 5.94 20.19
N VAL A 47 -2.64 4.88 19.42
CA VAL A 47 -1.56 3.94 19.71
C VAL A 47 -0.73 3.74 18.45
N ASP A 48 0.57 3.95 18.52
CA ASP A 48 1.49 3.55 17.48
C ASP A 48 1.65 2.03 17.48
N VAL A 49 1.43 1.41 16.33
CA VAL A 49 1.53 -0.03 16.15
C VAL A 49 2.68 -0.36 15.20
N PRO A 50 3.33 -1.54 15.35
CA PRO A 50 4.44 -1.91 14.48
C PRO A 50 3.96 -2.21 13.06
N GLU A 51 4.73 -1.76 12.07
CA GLU A 51 4.53 -2.10 10.65
C GLU A 51 5.27 -3.39 10.25
N ILE A 52 6.29 -3.80 11.00
CA ILE A 52 7.03 -5.04 10.81
C ILE A 52 6.64 -6.01 11.91
N VAL A 53 6.09 -7.15 11.52
CA VAL A 53 5.48 -8.12 12.44
C VAL A 53 5.90 -9.56 12.12
N GLY A 54 5.88 -10.43 13.12
CA GLY A 54 6.11 -11.87 12.95
C GLY A 54 4.89 -12.63 12.43
N ILE A 55 3.70 -12.12 12.72
CA ILE A 55 2.43 -12.61 12.15
C ILE A 55 1.53 -11.42 11.85
N THR A 56 0.75 -11.54 10.79
CA THR A 56 -0.35 -10.63 10.51
C THR A 56 -1.64 -11.40 10.71
N GLY A 57 -2.47 -10.96 11.63
CA GLY A 57 -3.54 -11.85 12.11
C GLY A 57 -4.86 -11.75 11.41
N ALA A 58 -5.14 -10.67 10.75
CA ALA A 58 -6.44 -10.44 10.12
C ALA A 58 -6.25 -10.09 8.65
N CYS A 59 -5.50 -10.93 7.96
CA CYS A 59 -5.11 -10.70 6.60
C CYS A 59 -5.97 -11.54 5.68
N GLU A 60 -6.71 -10.88 4.83
CA GLU A 60 -7.59 -11.54 3.86
C GLU A 60 -6.81 -12.33 2.82
N ASN A 61 -5.56 -11.97 2.58
CA ASN A 61 -4.74 -12.67 1.60
C ASN A 61 -3.32 -12.90 2.10
N VAL A 62 -3.09 -14.06 2.70
CA VAL A 62 -1.77 -14.49 3.18
C VAL A 62 -0.76 -14.62 2.02
N ASP A 63 -1.25 -14.79 0.78
CA ASP A 63 -0.39 -14.93 -0.39
C ASP A 63 0.25 -13.60 -0.83
N THR A 64 -0.32 -12.47 -0.43
CA THR A 64 0.18 -11.12 -0.73
C THR A 64 0.93 -10.48 0.43
N LEU A 65 1.55 -11.25 1.31
CA LEU A 65 2.40 -10.71 2.37
C LEU A 65 3.78 -10.34 1.86
N PHE A 66 4.19 -9.08 2.04
CA PHE A 66 5.58 -8.67 1.87
C PHE A 66 6.47 -9.31 2.93
N LYS A 67 7.40 -10.16 2.52
CA LYS A 67 8.44 -10.71 3.40
C LYS A 67 9.58 -9.71 3.56
N ILE A 68 10.04 -9.53 4.80
CA ILE A 68 11.15 -8.64 5.13
C ILE A 68 12.34 -9.45 5.59
N GLY A 69 13.45 -9.31 4.86
CA GLY A 69 14.75 -9.89 5.24
C GLY A 69 14.82 -11.41 5.21
N ASN A 70 16.05 -11.92 5.10
CA ASN A 70 16.35 -13.36 5.16
C ASN A 70 17.28 -13.69 6.34
N ASN A 71 17.58 -12.72 7.23
CA ASN A 71 18.67 -12.81 8.20
C ASN A 71 18.20 -13.10 9.63
N SER A 72 16.93 -13.44 9.84
CA SER A 72 16.41 -13.86 11.14
C SER A 72 15.81 -15.25 11.06
N ASP A 73 15.94 -16.03 12.12
CA ASP A 73 15.27 -17.33 12.28
C ASP A 73 13.74 -17.20 12.37
N LEU A 74 13.24 -15.96 12.52
CA LEU A 74 11.81 -15.63 12.55
C LEU A 74 11.40 -14.98 11.23
N PRO A 75 10.33 -15.46 10.58
CA PRO A 75 9.77 -14.78 9.42
C PRO A 75 9.23 -13.41 9.84
N LEU A 76 9.66 -12.36 9.17
CA LEU A 76 9.14 -11.00 9.34
C LEU A 76 8.38 -10.57 8.09
N PHE A 77 7.30 -9.83 8.32
CA PHE A 77 6.42 -9.34 7.26
C PHE A 77 6.13 -7.85 7.45
N PHE A 78 5.94 -7.13 6.35
CA PHE A 78 5.27 -5.84 6.40
C PHE A 78 3.78 -6.09 6.59
N THR A 79 3.20 -5.47 7.60
CA THR A 79 1.82 -5.79 8.02
C THR A 79 0.78 -5.39 6.98
N GLN A 80 -0.36 -6.06 7.00
CA GLN A 80 -1.56 -5.66 6.25
C GLN A 80 -2.59 -4.97 7.15
N THR A 81 -2.42 -5.02 8.48
CA THR A 81 -3.30 -4.40 9.48
C THR A 81 -2.59 -4.28 10.83
N GLY A 82 -2.94 -3.29 11.63
CA GLY A 82 -2.53 -3.14 13.02
C GLY A 82 -3.47 -3.83 14.02
N GLN A 83 -4.50 -4.53 13.54
CA GLN A 83 -5.59 -5.09 14.36
C GLN A 83 -5.10 -5.83 15.60
N LEU A 84 -4.20 -6.82 15.46
CA LEU A 84 -3.77 -7.65 16.60
C LEU A 84 -3.04 -6.84 17.66
N SER A 85 -2.28 -5.81 17.26
CA SER A 85 -1.61 -4.90 18.19
C SER A 85 -2.62 -4.01 18.93
N LEU A 86 -3.66 -3.54 18.23
CA LEU A 86 -4.75 -2.79 18.85
C LEU A 86 -5.57 -3.67 19.82
N GLU A 87 -5.87 -4.92 19.45
CA GLU A 87 -6.54 -5.88 20.36
C GLU A 87 -5.69 -6.15 21.61
N GLN A 88 -4.35 -6.19 21.48
CA GLN A 88 -3.45 -6.30 22.63
C GLN A 88 -3.53 -5.06 23.52
N ALA A 89 -3.64 -3.87 22.95
CA ALA A 89 -3.74 -2.61 23.71
C ALA A 89 -5.06 -2.50 24.50
N LEU A 90 -6.11 -3.22 24.10
CA LEU A 90 -7.37 -3.29 24.85
C LEU A 90 -7.25 -3.95 26.24
N GLN A 91 -6.11 -4.56 26.57
CA GLN A 91 -5.83 -5.01 27.93
C GLN A 91 -5.67 -3.82 28.92
N SER A 92 -5.40 -2.63 28.39
CA SER A 92 -5.14 -1.43 29.20
C SER A 92 -6.10 -0.28 28.92
N PHE A 93 -6.77 -0.29 27.75
CA PHE A 93 -7.67 0.79 27.31
C PHE A 93 -8.98 0.21 26.79
N SER A 94 -10.08 0.94 26.96
CA SER A 94 -11.39 0.51 26.46
C SER A 94 -11.59 0.77 24.98
N GLY A 95 -10.80 1.65 24.38
CA GLY A 95 -10.85 1.96 22.95
C GLY A 95 -9.55 2.59 22.48
N VAL A 96 -9.05 2.09 21.36
CA VAL A 96 -7.77 2.49 20.76
C VAL A 96 -7.90 2.63 19.25
N TRP A 97 -7.08 3.50 18.66
CA TRP A 97 -7.04 3.69 17.22
C TRP A 97 -5.62 3.97 16.72
N THR A 98 -5.40 3.76 15.44
CA THR A 98 -4.13 4.07 14.77
C THR A 98 -4.37 4.52 13.32
N VAL A 99 -3.35 5.11 12.72
CA VAL A 99 -3.21 5.23 11.26
C VAL A 99 -1.93 4.51 10.88
N ILE A 100 -2.07 3.42 10.16
CA ILE A 100 -0.94 2.56 9.79
C ILE A 100 -0.76 2.51 8.27
N TYR A 101 0.49 2.43 7.82
CA TYR A 101 0.80 1.99 6.47
C TYR A 101 0.76 0.47 6.40
N SER A 102 -0.05 -0.02 5.47
CA SER A 102 -0.22 -1.44 5.19
C SER A 102 0.22 -1.75 3.77
N GLY A 103 0.59 -2.98 3.51
CA GLY A 103 1.07 -3.36 2.18
C GLY A 103 0.61 -4.75 1.76
N ARG A 104 0.37 -4.90 0.45
CA ARG A 104 0.10 -6.17 -0.21
C ARG A 104 1.06 -6.36 -1.37
N ASP A 105 1.70 -7.51 -1.44
CA ASP A 105 2.61 -7.89 -2.53
C ASP A 105 1.82 -8.36 -3.76
N GLU A 106 0.97 -7.46 -4.25
CA GLU A 106 0.22 -7.65 -5.47
C GLU A 106 1.16 -7.56 -6.68
N GLU A 107 0.92 -8.38 -7.71
CA GLU A 107 1.73 -8.35 -8.92
C GLU A 107 1.63 -7.01 -9.65
N VAL A 108 0.45 -6.39 -9.62
CA VAL A 108 0.12 -5.18 -10.37
C VAL A 108 -0.70 -4.22 -9.51
N GLU A 109 -0.35 -2.93 -9.51
CA GLU A 109 -1.27 -1.87 -9.06
C GLU A 109 -2.26 -1.53 -10.20
N ASP A 110 -3.53 -1.52 -9.89
CA ASP A 110 -4.60 -1.21 -10.83
C ASP A 110 -5.45 -0.01 -10.36
N GLU A 111 -6.58 0.23 -11.00
CA GLU A 111 -7.52 1.29 -10.63
C GLU A 111 -8.09 1.15 -9.21
N ARG A 112 -7.99 -0.05 -8.62
CA ARG A 112 -8.60 -0.38 -7.33
C ARG A 112 -7.60 -0.76 -6.25
N HIS A 113 -6.39 -1.19 -6.61
CA HIS A 113 -5.43 -1.78 -5.68
C HIS A 113 -4.11 -1.02 -5.70
N LEU A 114 -3.69 -0.60 -4.51
CA LEU A 114 -2.37 -0.09 -4.22
C LEU A 114 -1.57 -1.18 -3.51
N ARG A 115 -0.28 -1.27 -3.79
CA ARG A 115 0.61 -2.18 -3.06
C ARG A 115 0.91 -1.69 -1.64
N GLN A 116 0.88 -0.38 -1.44
CA GLN A 116 0.97 0.25 -0.13
C GLN A 116 -0.14 1.28 0.02
N PHE A 117 -0.85 1.23 1.13
CA PHE A 117 -2.00 2.06 1.42
C PHE A 117 -2.10 2.38 2.92
N ARG A 118 -2.92 3.34 3.29
CA ARG A 118 -3.14 3.71 4.69
C ARG A 118 -4.50 3.22 5.17
N LEU A 119 -4.47 2.67 6.38
CA LEU A 119 -5.67 2.29 7.11
C LEU A 119 -5.79 3.14 8.38
N THR A 120 -6.97 3.68 8.61
CA THR A 120 -7.40 4.15 9.94
C THR A 120 -8.13 3.00 10.61
N GLU A 121 -7.60 2.51 11.72
CA GLU A 121 -8.13 1.34 12.42
C GLU A 121 -8.54 1.68 13.84
N GLU A 122 -9.61 1.06 14.31
CA GLU A 122 -10.14 1.19 15.67
C GLU A 122 -10.49 -0.19 16.20
N GLU A 123 -10.07 -0.45 17.45
CA GLU A 123 -10.60 -1.53 18.28
C GLU A 123 -11.15 -0.94 19.58
N PHE A 124 -12.33 -1.40 20.01
CA PHE A 124 -12.99 -0.94 21.23
C PHE A 124 -13.72 -2.08 21.93
N ASP A 125 -13.76 -2.04 23.25
CA ASP A 125 -14.40 -3.06 24.07
C ASP A 125 -15.81 -2.67 24.51
N SER A 126 -16.52 -3.65 25.06
CA SER A 126 -17.92 -3.51 25.49
C SER A 126 -18.14 -2.49 26.62
N THR A 127 -17.08 -2.11 27.36
CA THR A 127 -17.21 -1.13 28.44
C THR A 127 -17.45 0.28 27.93
N THR A 128 -17.03 0.58 26.69
CA THR A 128 -17.34 1.87 26.03
C THR A 128 -18.84 2.14 25.91
N ILE A 129 -19.64 1.10 25.96
CA ILE A 129 -21.11 1.17 25.92
C ILE A 129 -21.77 0.60 27.19
N GLY A 130 -21.02 0.60 28.29
CA GLY A 130 -21.53 0.22 29.61
C GLY A 130 -21.81 -1.29 29.79
N MET A 131 -21.26 -2.16 28.93
CA MET A 131 -21.40 -3.60 29.04
C MET A 131 -20.12 -4.24 29.59
N THR A 132 -20.30 -5.34 30.29
CA THR A 132 -19.26 -6.23 30.81
C THR A 132 -19.48 -7.63 30.26
N ARG A 133 -18.57 -8.58 30.53
CA ARG A 133 -18.78 -9.98 30.14
C ARG A 133 -20.08 -10.59 30.70
N LYS A 134 -20.58 -10.10 31.87
CA LYS A 134 -21.80 -10.63 32.53
C LYS A 134 -23.10 -10.20 31.85
N ASN A 135 -23.13 -8.98 31.34
CA ASN A 135 -24.30 -8.39 30.69
C ASN A 135 -24.11 -8.10 29.21
N TYR A 136 -23.17 -8.84 28.59
CA TYR A 136 -22.81 -8.69 27.19
C TYR A 136 -23.98 -9.04 26.26
N ASP A 137 -24.25 -8.14 25.33
CA ASP A 137 -25.23 -8.29 24.26
C ASP A 137 -24.52 -8.08 22.92
N GLU A 138 -24.42 -9.14 22.14
CA GLU A 138 -23.68 -9.13 20.87
C GLU A 138 -24.35 -8.25 19.81
N ASP A 139 -25.67 -8.12 19.81
CA ASP A 139 -26.39 -7.27 18.84
C ASP A 139 -26.18 -5.79 19.17
N LYS A 140 -26.16 -5.40 20.43
CA LYS A 140 -25.80 -4.04 20.85
C LYS A 140 -24.36 -3.71 20.50
N MET A 141 -23.44 -4.65 20.72
CA MET A 141 -22.03 -4.47 20.33
C MET A 141 -21.90 -4.30 18.81
N TYR A 142 -22.65 -5.08 18.06
CA TYR A 142 -22.64 -4.99 16.59
C TYR A 142 -23.24 -3.66 16.09
N GLU A 143 -24.30 -3.20 16.69
CA GLU A 143 -24.89 -1.88 16.35
C GLU A 143 -23.90 -0.74 16.63
N GLU A 144 -23.23 -0.75 17.79
CA GLU A 144 -22.22 0.26 18.13
C GLU A 144 -21.04 0.22 17.12
N LEU A 145 -20.63 -0.96 16.68
CA LEU A 145 -19.61 -1.10 15.64
C LEU A 145 -20.03 -0.34 14.36
N LEU A 146 -21.23 -0.55 13.86
CA LEU A 146 -21.75 0.12 12.67
C LEU A 146 -21.82 1.64 12.86
N VAL A 147 -22.27 2.10 14.03
CA VAL A 147 -22.32 3.52 14.40
C VAL A 147 -20.93 4.14 14.42
N ASN A 148 -19.92 3.45 14.96
CA ASN A 148 -18.56 3.94 15.06
C ASN A 148 -17.91 4.05 13.68
N ILE A 149 -18.09 3.07 12.81
CA ILE A 149 -17.64 3.12 11.40
C ILE A 149 -18.27 4.32 10.69
N GLN A 150 -19.58 4.48 10.82
CA GLN A 150 -20.30 5.60 10.19
C GLN A 150 -19.77 6.95 10.68
N LYS A 151 -19.62 7.15 11.99
CA LYS A 151 -19.11 8.39 12.59
C LYS A 151 -17.69 8.70 12.09
N THR A 152 -16.83 7.69 11.97
CA THR A 152 -15.47 7.87 11.48
C THR A 152 -15.45 8.26 10.01
N ALA A 153 -16.20 7.56 9.14
CA ALA A 153 -16.31 7.94 7.73
C ALA A 153 -16.89 9.35 7.57
N GLN A 154 -17.96 9.66 8.31
CA GLN A 154 -18.57 10.99 8.30
C GLN A 154 -17.62 12.10 8.76
N SER A 155 -16.81 11.83 9.77
CA SER A 155 -15.82 12.80 10.27
C SER A 155 -14.71 13.05 9.25
N MET A 156 -14.23 12.02 8.53
CA MET A 156 -13.28 12.16 7.44
C MET A 156 -13.85 13.03 6.33
N ILE A 157 -15.06 12.73 5.87
CA ILE A 157 -15.74 13.49 4.81
C ILE A 157 -15.95 14.95 5.25
N LYS A 158 -16.45 15.15 6.45
CA LYS A 158 -16.70 16.48 7.03
C LYS A 158 -15.43 17.29 7.15
N GLY A 159 -14.35 16.72 7.71
CA GLY A 159 -13.07 17.38 7.87
C GLY A 159 -12.47 17.84 6.53
N VAL A 160 -12.63 17.05 5.47
CA VAL A 160 -12.22 17.46 4.12
C VAL A 160 -13.13 18.58 3.59
N VAL A 161 -14.44 18.46 3.70
CA VAL A 161 -15.36 19.46 3.15
C VAL A 161 -15.21 20.79 3.87
N ASP A 162 -15.14 20.81 5.20
CA ASP A 162 -15.02 22.04 5.98
C ASP A 162 -13.75 22.84 5.62
N ASN A 163 -12.64 22.15 5.37
CA ASN A 163 -11.35 22.80 5.10
C ASN A 163 -11.07 23.01 3.59
N ASN A 164 -11.71 22.25 2.70
CA ASN A 164 -11.31 22.19 1.29
C ASN A 164 -12.49 22.30 0.30
N GLU A 165 -13.69 22.71 0.72
CA GLU A 165 -14.89 22.76 -0.15
C GLU A 165 -14.63 23.55 -1.42
N LYS A 166 -13.97 24.72 -1.32
CA LYS A 166 -13.64 25.56 -2.48
C LYS A 166 -12.80 24.80 -3.49
N ILE A 167 -11.77 24.07 -3.04
CA ILE A 167 -10.90 23.28 -3.92
C ILE A 167 -11.71 22.19 -4.62
N LEU A 168 -12.52 21.43 -3.87
CA LEU A 168 -13.37 20.37 -4.41
C LEU A 168 -14.32 20.92 -5.50
N LYS A 169 -15.01 22.03 -5.25
CA LYS A 169 -15.95 22.65 -6.18
C LYS A 169 -15.27 23.28 -7.41
N THR A 170 -14.24 24.09 -7.19
CA THR A 170 -13.69 24.93 -8.27
C THR A 170 -12.66 24.20 -9.13
N VAL A 171 -11.82 23.37 -8.52
CA VAL A 171 -10.75 22.64 -9.21
C VAL A 171 -11.26 21.29 -9.71
N TYR A 172 -11.83 20.48 -8.81
CA TYR A 172 -12.23 19.11 -9.12
C TYR A 172 -13.67 19.01 -9.62
N LYS A 173 -14.47 20.08 -9.57
CA LYS A 173 -15.87 20.10 -10.01
C LYS A 173 -16.76 19.11 -9.27
N ARG A 174 -16.36 18.75 -8.04
CA ARG A 174 -17.10 17.83 -7.18
C ARG A 174 -18.37 18.50 -6.64
N ASP A 175 -19.47 17.77 -6.69
CA ASP A 175 -20.72 18.17 -6.03
C ASP A 175 -20.62 17.94 -4.53
N THR A 176 -20.27 18.98 -3.78
CA THR A 176 -20.08 18.89 -2.34
C THR A 176 -21.39 18.82 -1.57
N ALA A 177 -22.56 19.12 -2.19
CA ALA A 177 -23.85 18.95 -1.54
C ALA A 177 -24.11 17.47 -1.23
N LYS A 178 -23.70 16.55 -2.10
CA LYS A 178 -23.78 15.11 -1.87
C LYS A 178 -22.90 14.65 -0.71
N LEU A 179 -21.72 15.20 -0.57
CA LEU A 179 -20.82 14.92 0.55
C LEU A 179 -21.41 15.45 1.88
N LYS A 180 -21.98 16.67 1.84
CA LYS A 180 -22.69 17.25 2.99
C LYS A 180 -23.89 16.40 3.41
N TYR A 181 -24.63 15.91 2.43
CA TYR A 181 -25.73 14.98 2.69
C TYR A 181 -25.22 13.68 3.34
N ALA A 182 -24.13 13.11 2.83
CA ALA A 182 -23.58 11.85 3.35
C ALA A 182 -23.09 11.97 4.80
N TYR A 183 -22.37 13.04 5.17
CA TYR A 183 -21.93 13.16 6.56
C TYR A 183 -23.01 13.63 7.55
N SER A 184 -24.19 14.01 7.05
CA SER A 184 -25.32 14.46 7.89
C SER A 184 -26.47 13.46 7.99
N ASN A 185 -26.38 12.33 7.28
CA ASN A 185 -27.45 11.33 7.25
C ASN A 185 -26.88 9.92 7.46
N ASP A 186 -27.75 9.00 7.90
CA ASP A 186 -27.36 7.61 8.06
C ASP A 186 -27.02 6.95 6.73
N PHE A 187 -26.03 6.09 6.76
CA PHE A 187 -25.65 5.27 5.62
C PHE A 187 -26.66 4.15 5.38
N LEU A 188 -26.74 3.70 4.14
CA LEU A 188 -27.65 2.62 3.77
C LEU A 188 -27.17 1.29 4.36
N ARG A 189 -28.10 0.41 4.71
CA ARG A 189 -27.78 -0.89 5.33
C ARG A 189 -28.53 -2.01 4.62
N ILE A 190 -27.85 -3.12 4.37
CA ILE A 190 -28.43 -4.33 3.77
C ILE A 190 -27.68 -5.57 4.28
N ASN A 191 -28.41 -6.66 4.54
CA ASN A 191 -27.77 -7.94 4.86
C ASN A 191 -27.22 -8.60 3.59
N TYR A 192 -26.12 -9.34 3.73
CA TYR A 192 -25.50 -10.08 2.63
C TYR A 192 -26.51 -11.01 1.93
N GLU A 193 -27.33 -11.74 2.67
CA GLU A 193 -28.34 -12.62 2.07
C GLU A 193 -29.34 -11.89 1.15
N ASP A 194 -29.70 -10.66 1.52
CA ASP A 194 -30.60 -9.82 0.71
C ASP A 194 -29.86 -9.23 -0.51
N CYS A 195 -28.54 -8.95 -0.38
CA CYS A 195 -27.72 -8.62 -1.53
C CYS A 195 -27.75 -9.73 -2.58
N ILE A 196 -27.57 -10.99 -2.17
CA ILE A 196 -27.62 -12.14 -3.08
C ILE A 196 -28.97 -12.21 -3.80
N LYS A 197 -30.11 -12.05 -3.07
CA LYS A 197 -31.45 -12.04 -3.67
C LYS A 197 -31.62 -10.92 -4.70
N ILE A 198 -31.11 -9.72 -4.40
CA ILE A 198 -31.17 -8.56 -5.30
C ILE A 198 -30.28 -8.78 -6.53
N LEU A 199 -29.05 -9.24 -6.35
CA LEU A 199 -28.12 -9.49 -7.44
C LEU A 199 -28.63 -10.53 -8.42
N ARG A 200 -29.21 -11.64 -7.94
CA ARG A 200 -29.83 -12.66 -8.82
C ARG A 200 -30.88 -12.07 -9.75
N LYS A 201 -31.70 -11.14 -9.25
CA LYS A 201 -32.76 -10.50 -10.03
C LYS A 201 -32.25 -9.40 -10.96
N ASN A 202 -30.98 -8.98 -10.81
CA ASN A 202 -30.44 -7.80 -11.47
C ASN A 202 -29.15 -8.07 -12.28
N GLY A 203 -29.04 -9.25 -12.90
CA GLY A 203 -27.99 -9.56 -13.86
C GLY A 203 -26.94 -10.56 -13.40
N PHE A 204 -27.06 -11.11 -12.17
CA PHE A 204 -26.14 -12.12 -11.64
C PHE A 204 -26.90 -13.39 -11.20
N PRO A 205 -27.53 -14.14 -12.12
CA PRO A 205 -28.44 -15.24 -11.76
C PRO A 205 -27.73 -16.40 -11.03
N ASN A 206 -26.44 -16.55 -11.23
CA ASN A 206 -25.65 -17.69 -10.71
C ASN A 206 -25.03 -17.43 -9.32
N ILE A 207 -25.10 -16.19 -8.78
CA ILE A 207 -24.54 -15.90 -7.47
C ILE A 207 -25.32 -16.62 -6.37
N SER A 208 -24.61 -17.20 -5.41
CA SER A 208 -25.19 -18.02 -4.34
C SER A 208 -24.74 -17.50 -2.95
N PHE A 209 -25.51 -17.87 -1.94
CA PHE A 209 -25.09 -17.63 -0.56
C PHE A 209 -23.79 -18.40 -0.28
N GLY A 210 -22.78 -17.70 0.22
CA GLY A 210 -21.43 -18.23 0.41
C GLY A 210 -20.40 -17.74 -0.62
N ASP A 211 -20.86 -17.17 -1.75
CA ASP A 211 -19.96 -16.61 -2.74
C ASP A 211 -19.39 -15.26 -2.27
N ASP A 212 -18.11 -15.01 -2.53
CA ASP A 212 -17.51 -13.71 -2.27
C ASP A 212 -18.06 -12.64 -3.23
N LEU A 213 -18.33 -11.44 -2.70
CA LEU A 213 -18.83 -10.31 -3.49
C LEU A 213 -17.67 -9.64 -4.24
N LYS A 214 -17.70 -9.74 -5.56
CA LYS A 214 -16.75 -9.04 -6.42
C LYS A 214 -17.15 -7.57 -6.57
N SER A 215 -16.20 -6.77 -7.03
CA SER A 215 -16.37 -5.32 -7.25
C SER A 215 -17.59 -4.95 -8.11
N GLU A 216 -17.93 -5.76 -9.10
CA GLU A 216 -19.12 -5.55 -9.94
C GLU A 216 -20.43 -5.78 -9.17
N HIS A 217 -20.43 -6.72 -8.21
CA HIS A 217 -21.57 -6.99 -7.32
C HIS A 217 -21.78 -5.79 -6.39
N GLU A 218 -20.72 -5.32 -5.73
CA GLU A 218 -20.74 -4.14 -4.85
C GLU A 218 -21.24 -2.89 -5.57
N ALA A 219 -20.65 -2.58 -6.73
CA ALA A 219 -21.06 -1.44 -7.55
C ALA A 219 -22.53 -1.51 -7.95
N LYS A 220 -23.02 -2.73 -8.25
CA LYS A 220 -24.44 -2.95 -8.59
C LYS A 220 -25.35 -2.69 -7.40
N ILE A 221 -25.02 -3.20 -6.20
CA ILE A 221 -25.78 -2.99 -4.95
C ILE A 221 -25.81 -1.50 -4.61
N VAL A 222 -24.65 -0.82 -4.60
CA VAL A 222 -24.59 0.62 -4.35
C VAL A 222 -25.48 1.40 -5.32
N LYS A 223 -25.45 1.07 -6.60
CA LYS A 223 -26.29 1.72 -7.63
C LYS A 223 -27.77 1.48 -7.41
N LEU A 224 -28.18 0.27 -7.02
CA LEU A 224 -29.59 -0.08 -6.85
C LEU A 224 -30.18 0.53 -5.59
N LEU A 225 -29.41 0.65 -4.51
CA LEU A 225 -29.85 1.22 -3.25
C LEU A 225 -29.85 2.77 -3.28
N ASN A 226 -28.92 3.39 -3.97
CA ASN A 226 -28.82 4.85 -4.12
C ASN A 226 -29.82 5.38 -5.16
N LYS A 227 -31.12 5.26 -4.85
CA LYS A 227 -32.18 5.86 -5.67
C LYS A 227 -32.04 7.39 -5.64
N ASN A 228 -32.47 8.07 -6.72
CA ASN A 228 -32.46 9.53 -6.84
C ASN A 228 -31.07 10.19 -6.84
N LYS A 229 -30.02 9.46 -7.23
CA LYS A 229 -28.63 9.97 -7.32
C LYS A 229 -28.03 10.47 -5.99
N ILE A 230 -28.55 10.01 -4.87
CA ILE A 230 -27.89 10.13 -3.57
C ILE A 230 -26.64 9.26 -3.63
N GLU A 231 -25.53 9.71 -3.12
CA GLU A 231 -24.25 8.96 -3.15
C GLU A 231 -23.89 8.52 -1.73
N LEU A 232 -24.81 7.83 -1.03
CA LEU A 232 -24.55 7.32 0.30
C LEU A 232 -23.72 6.03 0.25
N PRO A 233 -22.74 5.87 1.14
CA PRO A 233 -22.10 4.58 1.39
C PRO A 233 -23.13 3.54 1.85
N VAL A 234 -22.83 2.26 1.61
CA VAL A 234 -23.73 1.13 1.91
C VAL A 234 -23.02 0.13 2.80
N PHE A 235 -23.56 -0.16 3.96
CA PHE A 235 -23.16 -1.32 4.75
C PHE A 235 -23.75 -2.59 4.16
N ILE A 236 -22.89 -3.56 3.82
CA ILE A 236 -23.27 -4.95 3.59
C ILE A 236 -22.91 -5.71 4.86
N MET A 237 -23.90 -6.35 5.47
CA MET A 237 -23.84 -6.85 6.82
C MET A 237 -24.00 -8.37 6.89
N LYS A 238 -23.42 -9.01 7.91
CA LYS A 238 -23.65 -10.43 8.25
C LYS A 238 -23.27 -11.36 7.10
N TYR A 239 -22.01 -11.33 6.74
CA TYR A 239 -21.44 -12.23 5.73
C TYR A 239 -21.38 -13.68 6.21
N PRO A 240 -21.38 -14.65 5.28
CA PRO A 240 -21.18 -16.05 5.61
C PRO A 240 -19.85 -16.27 6.35
N LYS A 241 -19.89 -17.10 7.39
CA LYS A 241 -18.70 -17.35 8.25
C LYS A 241 -17.53 -18.02 7.51
N GLU A 242 -17.85 -18.74 6.42
CA GLU A 242 -16.87 -19.49 5.62
C GLU A 242 -15.93 -18.57 4.82
N ILE A 243 -16.39 -17.36 4.47
CA ILE A 243 -15.62 -16.37 3.71
C ILE A 243 -15.06 -15.25 4.58
N LYS A 244 -15.22 -15.34 5.91
CA LYS A 244 -14.70 -14.35 6.86
C LYS A 244 -13.69 -14.99 7.83
N PHE A 245 -12.84 -14.13 8.42
CA PHE A 245 -11.71 -14.54 9.26
C PHE A 245 -12.09 -15.32 10.52
N PHE A 246 -11.13 -16.08 11.01
CA PHE A 246 -11.31 -16.93 12.20
C PHE A 246 -11.67 -16.16 13.46
N ASN A 247 -11.20 -14.92 13.60
CA ASN A 247 -11.42 -14.06 14.76
C ASN A 247 -12.75 -13.28 14.73
N MET A 248 -13.50 -13.37 13.64
CA MET A 248 -14.83 -12.74 13.55
C MET A 248 -15.87 -13.60 14.24
N LYS A 249 -16.66 -12.98 15.13
CA LYS A 249 -17.68 -13.68 15.92
C LYS A 249 -18.82 -14.20 15.05
N VAL A 250 -19.09 -15.51 15.16
CA VAL A 250 -20.29 -16.10 14.56
C VAL A 250 -21.52 -15.66 15.35
N TRP A 251 -22.55 -15.21 14.66
CA TRP A 251 -23.77 -14.74 15.28
C TRP A 251 -24.54 -15.87 15.96
N THR A 252 -24.91 -15.71 17.24
CA THR A 252 -25.58 -16.79 17.98
C THR A 252 -26.98 -17.10 17.46
N LYS A 253 -27.65 -16.12 16.84
CA LYS A 253 -29.01 -16.27 16.28
C LYS A 253 -29.03 -16.90 14.89
N ASP A 254 -27.94 -16.85 14.15
CA ASP A 254 -27.75 -17.52 12.85
C ASP A 254 -26.31 -17.96 12.68
N GLN A 255 -26.04 -19.25 12.93
CA GLN A 255 -24.71 -19.84 12.88
C GLN A 255 -24.09 -19.90 11.48
N ARG A 256 -24.79 -19.46 10.45
CA ARG A 256 -24.28 -19.37 9.07
C ARG A 256 -23.45 -18.11 8.85
N VAL A 257 -23.62 -17.07 9.66
CA VAL A 257 -23.06 -15.75 9.43
C VAL A 257 -22.25 -15.22 10.60
N CYS A 258 -21.31 -14.32 10.30
CA CYS A 258 -20.58 -13.56 11.30
C CYS A 258 -21.23 -12.19 11.55
N LEU A 259 -21.01 -11.62 12.73
CA LEU A 259 -21.31 -10.23 13.04
C LEU A 259 -20.25 -9.32 12.40
N SER A 260 -20.18 -9.36 11.08
CA SER A 260 -19.26 -8.61 10.23
C SER A 260 -20.00 -7.61 9.35
N ALA A 261 -19.32 -6.57 8.93
CA ALA A 261 -19.82 -5.60 7.99
C ALA A 261 -18.70 -5.04 7.13
N ASP A 262 -18.99 -4.85 5.85
CA ASP A 262 -18.13 -4.10 4.95
C ASP A 262 -18.88 -2.80 4.56
N LEU A 263 -18.17 -1.65 4.56
CA LEU A 263 -18.73 -0.38 4.11
C LEU A 263 -18.27 -0.12 2.67
N ILE A 264 -19.24 -0.11 1.76
CA ILE A 264 -19.01 0.06 0.33
C ILE A 264 -19.28 1.52 -0.05
N PHE A 265 -18.25 2.19 -0.53
CA PHE A 265 -18.34 3.57 -1.01
C PHE A 265 -18.69 3.62 -2.50
N PRO A 266 -19.57 4.55 -2.92
CA PRO A 266 -19.70 4.90 -4.34
C PRO A 266 -18.34 5.21 -4.96
N TYR A 267 -18.08 4.76 -6.19
CA TYR A 267 -16.82 4.89 -6.95
C TYR A 267 -15.67 4.01 -6.44
N ALA A 268 -15.53 3.83 -5.14
CA ALA A 268 -14.35 3.21 -4.52
C ALA A 268 -14.53 1.71 -4.24
N GLY A 269 -15.77 1.22 -4.05
CA GLY A 269 -16.04 -0.14 -3.57
C GLY A 269 -15.79 -0.28 -2.08
N GLU A 270 -15.41 -1.48 -1.63
CA GLU A 270 -15.12 -1.75 -0.22
C GLU A 270 -14.03 -0.82 0.31
N GLY A 271 -14.38 -0.05 1.31
CA GLY A 271 -13.45 0.85 2.01
C GLY A 271 -13.24 0.51 3.47
N THR A 272 -14.06 -0.37 4.04
CA THR A 272 -13.94 -0.78 5.44
C THR A 272 -14.37 -2.21 5.60
N GLY A 273 -13.54 -3.02 6.25
CA GLY A 273 -13.88 -4.34 6.79
C GLY A 273 -13.96 -4.29 8.31
N ALA A 274 -15.00 -4.91 8.89
CA ALA A 274 -15.30 -4.80 10.30
C ALA A 274 -15.93 -6.06 10.89
N SER A 275 -15.73 -6.29 12.19
CA SER A 275 -16.49 -7.31 12.91
C SER A 275 -16.49 -7.12 14.42
N VAL A 276 -17.50 -7.68 15.07
CA VAL A 276 -17.38 -8.10 16.47
C VAL A 276 -16.39 -9.26 16.53
N ARG A 277 -15.47 -9.24 17.49
CA ARG A 277 -14.43 -10.25 17.63
C ARG A 277 -14.91 -11.43 18.49
N GLU A 278 -14.44 -12.63 18.15
CA GLU A 278 -14.70 -13.80 18.99
C GLU A 278 -13.84 -13.73 20.26
N HIS A 279 -14.48 -13.66 21.39
CA HIS A 279 -13.87 -13.54 22.71
C HIS A 279 -13.95 -14.84 23.55
N ASP A 280 -14.56 -15.89 23.01
CA ASP A 280 -14.52 -17.24 23.55
C ASP A 280 -13.31 -17.97 23.03
N PHE A 281 -12.38 -18.31 23.92
CA PHE A 281 -11.09 -18.92 23.57
C PHE A 281 -11.24 -20.23 22.77
N GLU A 282 -12.15 -21.12 23.19
CA GLU A 282 -12.32 -22.41 22.52
C GLU A 282 -12.83 -22.23 21.09
N LYS A 283 -13.82 -21.36 20.91
CA LYS A 283 -14.37 -21.06 19.57
C LYS A 283 -13.33 -20.38 18.67
N LEU A 284 -12.58 -19.43 19.23
CA LEU A 284 -11.52 -18.71 18.49
C LEU A 284 -10.43 -19.69 18.04
N ARG A 285 -9.95 -20.54 18.95
CA ARG A 285 -8.93 -21.55 18.65
C ARG A 285 -9.41 -22.53 17.59
N ASP A 286 -10.61 -23.08 17.75
CA ASP A 286 -11.15 -24.05 16.79
C ASP A 286 -11.32 -23.44 15.40
N ARG A 287 -11.78 -22.20 15.30
CA ARG A 287 -11.85 -21.48 14.03
C ARG A 287 -10.47 -21.20 13.43
N LEU A 288 -9.49 -20.82 14.24
CA LEU A 288 -8.10 -20.67 13.78
C LEU A 288 -7.61 -21.98 13.17
N MET A 289 -7.66 -23.08 13.93
CA MET A 289 -7.11 -24.39 13.53
C MET A 289 -7.74 -24.95 12.25
N THR A 290 -9.00 -24.62 11.98
CA THR A 290 -9.72 -25.07 10.78
C THR A 290 -9.62 -24.09 9.60
N SER A 291 -9.09 -22.89 9.81
CA SER A 291 -9.01 -21.84 8.79
C SER A 291 -8.03 -22.16 7.66
N THR A 292 -8.32 -21.65 6.48
CA THR A 292 -7.39 -21.70 5.34
C THR A 292 -6.10 -20.94 5.64
N MET A 293 -6.21 -19.80 6.35
CA MET A 293 -5.08 -18.99 6.76
C MET A 293 -4.09 -19.78 7.61
N TYR A 294 -4.56 -20.52 8.62
CA TYR A 294 -3.68 -21.32 9.47
C TYR A 294 -2.99 -22.45 8.68
N ARG A 295 -3.71 -23.12 7.77
CA ARG A 295 -3.11 -24.13 6.88
C ARG A 295 -1.99 -23.56 6.01
N LEU A 296 -2.20 -22.35 5.47
CA LEU A 296 -1.18 -21.64 4.68
C LEU A 296 0.01 -21.21 5.55
N HIS A 297 -0.25 -20.74 6.77
CA HIS A 297 0.79 -20.38 7.74
C HIS A 297 1.71 -21.59 8.03
N LEU A 298 1.12 -22.75 8.36
CA LEU A 298 1.89 -23.99 8.57
C LEU A 298 2.68 -24.42 7.32
N LYS A 299 2.07 -24.34 6.13
CA LYS A 299 2.75 -24.68 4.88
C LYS A 299 3.98 -23.80 4.61
N ARG A 300 4.02 -22.60 5.18
CA ARG A 300 5.12 -21.63 5.07
C ARG A 300 6.16 -21.76 6.17
N GLY A 301 6.06 -22.79 7.00
CA GLY A 301 6.98 -23.06 8.12
C GLY A 301 6.61 -22.36 9.43
N GLY A 302 5.46 -21.70 9.50
CA GLY A 302 4.91 -21.16 10.74
C GLY A 302 4.43 -22.25 11.68
N LYS A 303 4.15 -21.90 12.92
CA LYS A 303 3.79 -22.82 14.01
C LYS A 303 2.57 -22.30 14.76
N TYR A 304 1.92 -23.17 15.51
CA TYR A 304 0.82 -22.81 16.42
C TYR A 304 1.27 -21.78 17.47
N GLU A 305 2.50 -21.93 17.96
CA GLU A 305 3.11 -21.05 18.96
C GLU A 305 3.18 -19.59 18.52
N ASP A 306 3.19 -19.33 17.22
CA ASP A 306 3.23 -17.97 16.66
C ASP A 306 1.95 -17.19 17.02
N PHE A 307 0.81 -17.91 17.19
CA PHE A 307 -0.47 -17.33 17.60
C PHE A 307 -0.73 -17.40 19.10
N LYS A 308 0.13 -18.10 19.85
CA LYS A 308 -0.12 -18.37 21.27
C LYS A 308 -0.32 -17.09 22.08
N TRP A 309 0.49 -16.08 21.88
CA TRP A 309 0.39 -14.81 22.59
C TRP A 309 -0.98 -14.14 22.40
N TYR A 310 -1.57 -14.23 21.21
CA TYR A 310 -2.88 -13.68 20.90
C TYR A 310 -4.00 -14.53 21.53
N LEU A 311 -3.88 -15.85 21.41
CA LEU A 311 -4.83 -16.78 22.03
C LEU A 311 -4.82 -16.68 23.56
N ASP A 312 -3.66 -16.50 24.17
CA ASP A 312 -3.50 -16.34 25.63
C ASP A 312 -4.26 -15.11 26.17
N ILE A 313 -4.39 -14.04 25.39
CA ILE A 313 -5.20 -12.85 25.76
C ILE A 313 -6.66 -13.27 25.98
N MET A 314 -7.19 -14.09 25.10
CA MET A 314 -8.58 -14.56 25.17
C MET A 314 -8.77 -15.63 26.25
N GLU A 315 -7.85 -16.57 26.37
CA GLU A 315 -7.85 -17.62 27.39
C GLU A 315 -7.81 -17.03 28.80
N LYS A 316 -6.95 -16.07 29.03
CA LYS A 316 -6.81 -15.35 30.32
C LYS A 316 -7.93 -14.33 30.55
N LYS A 317 -8.82 -14.11 29.57
CA LYS A 317 -9.86 -13.08 29.61
C LYS A 317 -9.30 -11.68 29.90
N ALA A 318 -8.10 -11.40 29.37
CA ALA A 318 -7.38 -10.16 29.62
C ALA A 318 -8.03 -8.94 28.94
N THR A 319 -8.91 -9.17 27.95
CA THR A 319 -9.74 -8.12 27.32
C THR A 319 -11.22 -8.43 27.52
N ASN A 320 -12.06 -7.40 27.51
CA ASN A 320 -13.52 -7.56 27.42
C ASN A 320 -13.95 -8.00 26.01
N PRO A 321 -15.22 -8.44 25.81
CA PRO A 321 -15.77 -8.57 24.46
C PRO A 321 -15.57 -7.28 23.68
N HIS A 322 -15.10 -7.36 22.43
CA HIS A 322 -14.67 -6.20 21.68
C HIS A 322 -15.03 -6.31 20.19
N ALA A 323 -14.90 -5.20 19.49
CA ALA A 323 -15.14 -5.08 18.07
C ALA A 323 -14.19 -4.05 17.46
N GLY A 324 -13.98 -4.15 16.16
CA GLY A 324 -13.13 -3.18 15.47
C GLY A 324 -13.25 -3.24 13.97
N TYR A 325 -12.57 -2.30 13.34
CA TYR A 325 -12.58 -2.13 11.90
C TYR A 325 -11.31 -1.46 11.39
N GLY A 326 -11.02 -1.68 10.11
CA GLY A 326 -10.01 -0.94 9.35
C GLY A 326 -10.65 -0.20 8.19
N MET A 327 -10.42 1.10 8.07
CA MET A 327 -10.94 1.97 7.02
C MET A 327 -9.82 2.46 6.11
N GLY A 328 -9.91 2.15 4.82
CA GLY A 328 -8.95 2.59 3.82
C GLY A 328 -9.05 4.09 3.53
N ASN A 329 -8.07 4.88 3.97
CA ASN A 329 -8.06 6.33 3.79
C ASN A 329 -8.18 6.72 2.31
N ASP A 330 -7.46 6.02 1.43
CA ASP A 330 -7.49 6.28 0.00
C ASP A 330 -8.83 5.91 -0.64
N ARG A 331 -9.58 4.94 -0.08
CA ARG A 331 -10.94 4.62 -0.51
C ARG A 331 -11.94 5.74 -0.15
N VAL A 332 -11.81 6.30 1.05
CA VAL A 332 -12.63 7.46 1.45
C VAL A 332 -12.30 8.66 0.56
N LEU A 333 -11.03 8.87 0.21
CA LEU A 333 -10.63 9.91 -0.74
C LEU A 333 -11.20 9.68 -2.14
N GLN A 334 -11.18 8.44 -2.68
CA GLN A 334 -11.83 8.13 -3.94
C GLN A 334 -13.31 8.56 -3.94
N TYR A 335 -14.02 8.23 -2.87
CA TYR A 335 -15.41 8.65 -2.69
C TYR A 335 -15.56 10.18 -2.64
N ILE A 336 -14.72 10.86 -1.86
CA ILE A 336 -14.76 12.32 -1.71
C ILE A 336 -14.52 13.01 -3.06
N PHE A 337 -13.55 12.53 -3.85
CA PHE A 337 -13.28 13.06 -5.18
C PHE A 337 -14.31 12.62 -6.24
N GLY A 338 -14.98 11.48 -6.05
CA GLY A 338 -15.76 10.82 -7.09
C GLY A 338 -14.84 10.19 -8.16
N GLU A 339 -13.62 9.78 -7.77
CA GLU A 339 -12.59 9.23 -8.66
C GLU A 339 -12.60 7.70 -8.61
N LYS A 340 -12.50 7.06 -9.76
CA LYS A 340 -12.50 5.60 -9.86
C LYS A 340 -11.10 5.00 -9.74
N ASP A 341 -10.10 5.73 -10.22
CA ASP A 341 -8.71 5.27 -10.18
C ASP A 341 -8.04 5.74 -8.89
N ILE A 342 -7.78 4.81 -7.98
CA ILE A 342 -7.17 5.08 -6.67
C ILE A 342 -5.78 5.71 -6.79
N ARG A 343 -5.05 5.43 -7.87
CA ARG A 343 -3.70 5.97 -8.11
C ARG A 343 -3.72 7.49 -8.32
N ASN A 344 -4.84 8.03 -8.76
CA ASN A 344 -5.00 9.48 -8.96
C ASN A 344 -5.16 10.26 -7.67
N ILE A 345 -5.54 9.61 -6.57
CA ILE A 345 -5.82 10.28 -5.30
C ILE A 345 -4.85 9.87 -4.18
N ALA A 346 -4.10 8.80 -4.34
CA ALA A 346 -3.05 8.44 -3.41
C ALA A 346 -1.91 9.47 -3.47
N LEU A 347 -1.40 9.94 -2.30
CA LEU A 347 -0.26 10.86 -2.25
C LEU A 347 0.99 10.23 -2.85
N PHE A 348 1.24 8.98 -2.48
CA PHE A 348 2.32 8.16 -2.98
C PHE A 348 1.77 6.77 -3.24
N SER A 349 1.89 6.28 -4.47
CA SER A 349 1.55 4.91 -4.84
C SER A 349 2.80 4.16 -5.25
N LEU A 350 3.00 2.92 -4.83
CA LEU A 350 4.09 2.08 -5.33
C LEU A 350 3.81 1.75 -6.78
N PHE A 351 4.84 1.94 -7.60
CA PHE A 351 4.70 1.92 -9.03
C PHE A 351 4.97 0.54 -9.64
N ASN A 352 4.05 0.08 -10.46
CA ASN A 352 4.29 -1.02 -11.39
C ASN A 352 4.83 -0.46 -12.72
N SER A 353 5.82 -1.14 -13.32
CA SER A 353 6.42 -0.76 -14.59
C SER A 353 5.44 -0.64 -15.77
N GLN A 354 4.22 -1.15 -15.62
CA GLN A 354 3.16 -1.07 -16.62
C GLN A 354 2.26 0.15 -16.45
N SER A 355 2.30 0.85 -15.30
CA SER A 355 1.52 2.06 -15.10
C SER A 355 2.11 3.24 -15.91
N GLY A 356 1.28 4.23 -16.20
CA GLY A 356 1.62 5.29 -17.15
C GLY A 356 2.83 6.17 -16.78
N ASP A 357 3.30 6.97 -17.72
CA ASP A 357 4.44 7.90 -17.55
C ASP A 357 4.32 8.86 -16.36
N TRP A 358 3.12 9.08 -15.90
CA TRP A 358 2.80 9.92 -14.77
C TRP A 358 3.32 9.36 -13.45
N ASP A 359 3.04 8.09 -13.21
CA ASP A 359 3.46 7.39 -12.00
C ASP A 359 4.97 7.25 -11.95
N LYS A 360 5.62 6.97 -13.08
CA LYS A 360 7.08 6.91 -13.20
C LYS A 360 7.78 8.16 -12.68
N LYS A 361 7.23 9.34 -12.99
CA LYS A 361 7.80 10.62 -12.52
C LYS A 361 7.54 10.88 -11.04
N ARG A 362 6.42 10.41 -10.53
CA ARG A 362 6.02 10.58 -9.13
C ARG A 362 6.98 9.86 -8.19
N TYR A 363 7.35 8.63 -8.52
CA TYR A 363 8.25 7.81 -7.70
C TYR A 363 9.70 8.26 -7.77
N GLY A 364 10.16 8.67 -8.92
CA GLY A 364 11.48 9.25 -9.05
C GLY A 364 11.68 10.48 -8.15
N GLN A 365 10.58 11.19 -7.81
CA GLN A 365 10.60 12.33 -6.89
C GLN A 365 10.51 11.93 -5.41
N ALA A 366 9.93 10.78 -5.09
CA ALA A 366 9.75 10.30 -3.72
C ALA A 366 10.94 9.45 -3.21
N GLY A 367 11.96 9.22 -4.02
CA GLY A 367 13.12 8.39 -3.66
C GLY A 367 12.80 6.89 -3.51
N VAL A 368 11.59 6.46 -3.88
CA VAL A 368 11.25 5.05 -3.94
C VAL A 368 11.98 4.43 -5.14
N LEU A 369 12.74 3.37 -4.92
CA LEU A 369 13.49 2.63 -5.94
C LEU A 369 12.57 2.30 -7.12
N SER A 370 12.66 3.11 -8.17
CA SER A 370 12.10 2.69 -9.44
C SER A 370 12.90 1.49 -9.92
N LEU A 371 12.25 0.40 -10.25
CA LEU A 371 12.84 -0.70 -11.00
C LEU A 371 13.26 -0.27 -12.42
N ASN A 372 13.44 1.04 -12.63
CA ASN A 372 13.67 1.69 -13.90
C ASN A 372 15.14 1.76 -14.23
N LYS A 373 15.34 1.77 -15.51
CA LYS A 373 16.55 2.07 -16.29
C LYS A 373 17.68 2.60 -15.42
N LYS A 374 18.62 1.74 -15.11
CA LYS A 374 19.80 2.10 -14.33
C LYS A 374 20.69 3.02 -15.13
N HIS A 375 21.20 4.04 -14.49
CA HIS A 375 22.23 4.92 -15.00
C HIS A 375 23.60 4.34 -14.62
N ILE A 376 24.32 3.83 -15.59
CA ILE A 376 25.53 3.03 -15.37
C ILE A 376 26.72 3.70 -16.02
N LEU A 377 27.74 3.99 -15.21
CA LEU A 377 29.04 4.49 -15.73
C LEU A 377 29.99 3.33 -16.03
N LEU A 378 30.51 3.28 -17.26
CA LEU A 378 31.50 2.33 -17.70
C LEU A 378 32.85 3.00 -17.88
N SER A 379 33.84 2.56 -17.11
CA SER A 379 35.25 2.91 -17.28
C SER A 379 36.09 1.63 -17.27
N ILE A 380 36.32 1.02 -18.45
CA ILE A 380 36.89 -0.32 -18.57
C ILE A 380 38.27 -0.23 -19.25
N GLY A 381 39.33 -0.66 -18.56
CA GLY A 381 40.70 -0.51 -18.98
C GLY A 381 41.09 -1.37 -20.18
N LYS A 382 41.13 -2.70 -20.04
CA LYS A 382 41.63 -3.63 -21.08
C LYS A 382 40.57 -3.99 -22.11
N GLU A 383 40.96 -4.15 -23.36
CA GLU A 383 40.07 -4.53 -24.47
C GLU A 383 39.46 -5.92 -24.23
N LYS A 384 40.23 -6.87 -23.69
CA LYS A 384 39.71 -8.20 -23.27
C LYS A 384 38.51 -8.08 -22.35
N ASN A 385 38.54 -7.19 -21.36
CA ASN A 385 37.43 -6.99 -20.42
C ASN A 385 36.21 -6.36 -21.10
N LYS A 386 36.42 -5.45 -22.05
CA LYS A 386 35.35 -4.86 -22.85
C LYS A 386 34.66 -5.90 -23.72
N LEU A 387 35.42 -6.81 -24.34
CA LEU A 387 34.90 -7.91 -25.15
C LEU A 387 34.04 -8.87 -24.27
N MET A 388 34.55 -9.21 -23.10
CA MET A 388 33.87 -10.09 -22.17
C MET A 388 32.51 -9.51 -21.71
N LEU A 389 32.47 -8.21 -21.44
CA LEU A 389 31.23 -7.53 -20.97
C LEU A 389 30.29 -7.15 -22.11
N LEU A 390 30.75 -7.15 -23.37
CA LEU A 390 29.95 -6.66 -24.50
C LEU A 390 28.56 -7.32 -24.66
N PRO A 391 28.39 -8.65 -24.54
CA PRO A 391 27.06 -9.27 -24.64
C PRO A 391 26.11 -8.75 -23.55
N TYR A 392 26.59 -8.71 -22.32
CA TYR A 392 25.77 -8.27 -21.16
C TYR A 392 25.41 -6.78 -21.25
N ILE A 393 26.35 -5.93 -21.76
CA ILE A 393 26.06 -4.51 -21.97
C ILE A 393 24.98 -4.35 -23.07
N LYS A 394 25.10 -5.12 -24.19
CA LYS A 394 24.07 -5.09 -25.25
C LYS A 394 22.66 -5.42 -24.73
N ASP A 395 22.56 -6.48 -23.97
CA ASP A 395 21.30 -6.92 -23.41
C ASP A 395 20.75 -5.88 -22.42
N ALA A 396 21.59 -5.35 -21.54
CA ALA A 396 21.20 -4.34 -20.57
C ALA A 396 20.79 -3.00 -21.22
N VAL A 397 21.44 -2.61 -22.34
CA VAL A 397 21.02 -1.45 -23.15
C VAL A 397 19.67 -1.72 -23.81
N SER A 398 19.46 -2.92 -24.35
CA SER A 398 18.18 -3.31 -24.97
C SER A 398 17.02 -3.30 -23.97
N SER A 399 17.30 -3.58 -22.70
CA SER A 399 16.34 -3.46 -21.58
C SER A 399 16.09 -2.01 -21.15
N GLY A 400 16.71 -1.05 -21.84
CA GLY A 400 16.46 0.37 -21.68
C GLY A 400 17.33 1.07 -20.65
N ASN A 401 18.32 0.42 -20.04
CA ASN A 401 19.27 1.07 -19.13
C ASN A 401 20.12 2.12 -19.87
N ILE A 402 20.53 3.17 -19.16
CA ILE A 402 21.30 4.30 -19.70
C ILE A 402 22.76 4.13 -19.32
N PHE A 403 23.62 4.08 -20.34
CA PHE A 403 25.03 3.87 -20.14
C PHE A 403 25.84 5.14 -20.46
N TYR A 404 26.65 5.56 -19.52
CA TYR A 404 27.68 6.55 -19.67
C TYR A 404 29.01 5.82 -19.84
N ALA A 405 29.86 6.28 -20.73
CA ALA A 405 31.16 5.62 -20.95
C ALA A 405 32.27 6.64 -21.15
N THR A 406 33.42 6.39 -20.52
CA THR A 406 34.67 7.14 -20.77
C THR A 406 35.13 6.96 -22.21
N LYS A 407 35.84 7.94 -22.76
CA LYS A 407 36.19 8.05 -24.18
C LYS A 407 36.59 6.73 -24.86
N LYS A 408 37.58 6.01 -24.32
CA LYS A 408 38.05 4.73 -24.91
C LYS A 408 36.98 3.62 -24.82
N THR A 409 36.20 3.59 -23.77
CA THR A 409 35.10 2.61 -23.61
C THR A 409 33.94 2.95 -24.54
N HIS A 410 33.59 4.22 -24.65
CA HIS A 410 32.56 4.70 -25.57
C HIS A 410 32.90 4.38 -27.03
N GLN A 411 34.13 4.67 -27.47
CA GLN A 411 34.59 4.36 -28.86
C GLN A 411 34.49 2.87 -29.17
N PHE A 412 34.91 2.00 -28.23
CA PHE A 412 34.80 0.55 -28.37
C PHE A 412 33.32 0.10 -28.50
N LEU A 413 32.46 0.60 -27.64
CA LEU A 413 31.03 0.24 -27.63
C LEU A 413 30.32 0.75 -28.88
N LYS A 414 30.63 1.97 -29.35
CA LYS A 414 30.07 2.55 -30.57
C LYS A 414 30.48 1.72 -31.80
N LYS A 415 31.76 1.26 -31.90
CA LYS A 415 32.21 0.36 -32.96
C LYS A 415 31.45 -0.97 -32.99
N ASN A 416 30.96 -1.43 -31.81
CA ASN A 416 30.17 -2.64 -31.65
C ASN A 416 28.65 -2.40 -31.67
N LYS A 417 28.19 -1.25 -32.17
CA LYS A 417 26.77 -0.85 -32.33
C LYS A 417 26.03 -0.76 -31.01
N VAL A 418 26.69 -0.40 -29.92
CA VAL A 418 26.07 -0.17 -28.59
C VAL A 418 25.99 1.34 -28.35
N THR A 419 24.80 1.81 -28.04
CA THR A 419 24.53 3.23 -27.73
C THR A 419 24.96 3.54 -26.30
N THR A 420 25.84 4.52 -26.13
CA THR A 420 26.21 5.05 -24.80
C THR A 420 26.39 6.56 -24.88
N LEU A 421 26.31 7.24 -23.75
CA LEU A 421 26.60 8.66 -23.61
C LEU A 421 28.09 8.83 -23.29
N LEU A 422 28.80 9.62 -24.10
CA LEU A 422 30.21 9.94 -23.82
C LEU A 422 30.28 10.81 -22.55
N VAL A 423 31.15 10.47 -21.63
CA VAL A 423 31.43 11.26 -20.44
C VAL A 423 32.93 11.52 -20.30
N HIS A 424 33.28 12.75 -19.91
CA HIS A 424 34.66 13.18 -19.68
C HIS A 424 35.10 12.77 -18.27
N LYS A 425 36.42 12.49 -18.17
CA LYS A 425 37.04 12.10 -16.90
C LYS A 425 37.08 13.28 -15.92
N ILE A 426 37.26 12.99 -14.64
CA ILE A 426 37.29 13.99 -13.56
C ILE A 426 38.44 15.02 -13.81
N SER A 427 39.57 14.59 -14.31
CA SER A 427 40.70 15.44 -14.64
C SER A 427 40.49 16.33 -15.87
N GLU A 428 39.52 16.04 -16.72
CA GLU A 428 39.22 16.79 -17.96
C GLU A 428 38.29 17.98 -17.62
N ILE A 429 38.79 18.93 -16.82
CA ILE A 429 38.05 20.10 -16.33
C ILE A 429 37.59 20.96 -17.53
N GLY A 430 36.35 21.44 -17.45
CA GLY A 430 35.74 22.29 -18.48
C GLY A 430 35.00 21.54 -19.60
N ASN A 431 35.11 20.21 -19.65
CA ASN A 431 34.39 19.40 -20.61
C ASN A 431 33.07 18.84 -19.97
N SER A 432 31.98 18.90 -20.70
CA SER A 432 30.65 18.42 -20.22
C SER A 432 30.07 17.40 -21.22
N PRO A 433 29.39 16.35 -20.74
CA PRO A 433 29.21 16.01 -19.32
C PRO A 433 30.50 15.42 -18.71
N ASN A 434 30.80 15.82 -17.46
CA ASN A 434 31.95 15.32 -16.71
C ASN A 434 31.49 14.35 -15.61
N ILE A 435 32.33 13.36 -15.27
CA ILE A 435 32.03 12.38 -14.24
C ILE A 435 31.79 13.07 -12.88
N SER A 436 32.53 14.13 -12.57
CA SER A 436 32.32 14.89 -11.32
C SER A 436 30.95 15.50 -11.22
N ASP A 437 30.35 15.94 -12.32
CA ASP A 437 29.01 16.52 -12.36
C ASP A 437 27.96 15.44 -12.17
N LEU A 438 28.12 14.28 -12.83
CA LEU A 438 27.20 13.14 -12.65
C LEU A 438 27.21 12.59 -11.21
N LEU A 439 28.39 12.57 -10.57
CA LEU A 439 28.50 12.20 -9.15
C LEU A 439 27.78 13.19 -8.24
N LYS A 440 28.06 14.50 -8.39
CA LYS A 440 27.43 15.56 -7.58
C LYS A 440 25.92 15.63 -7.74
N GLN A 441 25.40 15.35 -8.93
CA GLN A 441 23.97 15.36 -9.23
C GLN A 441 23.26 14.05 -8.86
N SER A 442 23.98 13.07 -8.30
CA SER A 442 23.45 11.74 -7.92
C SER A 442 22.71 11.04 -9.08
N VAL A 443 23.21 11.20 -10.31
CA VAL A 443 22.59 10.63 -11.52
C VAL A 443 22.89 9.14 -11.65
N LEU A 444 24.03 8.65 -11.11
CA LEU A 444 24.53 7.31 -11.35
C LEU A 444 24.04 6.32 -10.29
N ASP A 445 23.48 5.20 -10.72
CA ASP A 445 23.12 4.06 -9.87
C ASP A 445 24.27 3.10 -9.64
N ILE A 446 25.07 2.84 -10.70
CA ILE A 446 26.13 1.86 -10.69
C ILE A 446 27.35 2.43 -11.42
N ILE A 447 28.52 2.21 -10.86
CA ILE A 447 29.81 2.52 -11.49
C ILE A 447 30.60 1.22 -11.70
N ILE A 448 30.84 0.87 -12.94
CA ILE A 448 31.72 -0.24 -13.33
C ILE A 448 33.07 0.36 -13.76
N ASN A 449 34.02 0.30 -12.84
CA ASN A 449 35.38 0.83 -13.07
C ASN A 449 36.37 -0.33 -12.97
N ILE A 450 36.72 -0.92 -14.12
CA ILE A 450 37.68 -2.05 -14.22
C ILE A 450 39.09 -1.50 -14.55
N PRO A 451 40.00 -1.45 -13.57
CA PRO A 451 41.35 -0.93 -13.80
C PRO A 451 42.22 -1.87 -14.63
N THR A 452 43.30 -1.35 -15.24
CA THR A 452 44.37 -2.19 -15.74
C THR A 452 45.22 -2.64 -14.55
N ARG A 453 45.84 -3.84 -14.64
CA ARG A 453 46.62 -4.40 -13.51
C ARG A 453 47.80 -3.51 -13.11
N GLU A 454 48.32 -2.74 -14.06
CA GLU A 454 49.41 -1.78 -13.91
C GLU A 454 49.01 -0.53 -13.11
N GLU A 455 47.75 -0.07 -13.23
CA GLU A 455 47.23 1.05 -12.46
C GLU A 455 47.02 0.71 -10.95
N TYR A 456 47.02 -0.56 -10.58
CA TYR A 456 46.92 -1.01 -9.19
C TYR A 456 48.25 -1.01 -8.43
N MET A 457 49.38 -1.14 -9.16
CA MET A 457 50.68 -1.42 -8.56
C MET A 457 51.68 -0.23 -8.57
N GLU A 458 51.49 0.79 -9.42
CA GLU A 458 52.62 1.72 -9.73
C GLU A 458 52.40 3.20 -9.46
N SER A 459 51.23 3.69 -8.99
CA SER A 459 51.12 5.14 -8.86
C SER A 459 50.83 5.63 -7.44
N LYS A 460 51.83 6.36 -6.91
CA LYS A 460 51.63 7.36 -5.84
C LYS A 460 50.74 8.54 -6.29
N GLU A 461 50.37 8.63 -7.58
CA GLU A 461 49.58 9.71 -8.19
C GLU A 461 48.11 9.38 -8.26
N PHE A 462 47.26 10.41 -8.14
CA PHE A 462 45.81 10.34 -8.24
C PHE A 462 45.41 10.07 -9.71
N THR A 463 45.20 8.81 -10.07
CA THR A 463 44.59 8.48 -11.37
C THR A 463 43.10 8.74 -11.40
N ASP A 464 42.52 9.07 -12.59
CA ASP A 464 41.08 9.23 -12.76
C ASP A 464 40.30 8.03 -12.28
N GLY A 465 40.79 6.80 -12.49
CA GLY A 465 40.15 5.59 -11.99
C GLY A 465 40.05 5.56 -10.46
N LYS A 466 41.08 6.04 -9.75
CA LYS A 466 41.09 6.15 -8.30
C LYS A 466 40.11 7.22 -7.84
N LEU A 467 40.06 8.38 -8.49
CA LEU A 467 39.11 9.46 -8.18
C LEU A 467 37.66 9.03 -8.41
N ILE A 468 37.37 8.29 -9.48
CA ILE A 468 36.03 7.72 -9.74
C ILE A 468 35.63 6.78 -8.62
N ARG A 469 36.52 5.86 -8.19
CA ARG A 469 36.22 4.93 -7.07
C ARG A 469 36.01 5.64 -5.75
N GLN A 470 36.86 6.63 -5.43
CA GLN A 470 36.69 7.45 -4.22
C GLN A 470 35.37 8.24 -4.25
N GLY A 471 35.03 8.83 -5.40
CA GLY A 471 33.74 9.53 -5.57
C GLY A 471 32.56 8.61 -5.44
N ALA A 472 32.63 7.39 -5.99
CA ALA A 472 31.55 6.39 -5.83
C ALA A 472 31.32 6.05 -4.35
N VAL A 473 32.39 5.76 -3.60
CA VAL A 473 32.30 5.45 -2.17
C VAL A 473 31.78 6.64 -1.36
N ALA A 474 32.29 7.85 -1.62
CA ALA A 474 31.87 9.06 -0.93
C ALA A 474 30.39 9.40 -1.14
N MET A 475 29.84 9.05 -2.31
CA MET A 475 28.44 9.30 -2.66
C MET A 475 27.51 8.07 -2.43
N GLY A 476 28.02 6.98 -1.87
CA GLY A 476 27.24 5.76 -1.63
C GLY A 476 26.74 5.06 -2.89
N ILE A 477 27.44 5.24 -4.04
CA ILE A 477 27.06 4.65 -5.32
C ILE A 477 27.66 3.24 -5.43
N SER A 478 26.88 2.28 -5.91
CA SER A 478 27.35 0.90 -6.13
C SER A 478 28.56 0.86 -7.06
N LEU A 479 29.70 0.37 -6.56
CA LEU A 479 30.96 0.33 -7.28
C LEU A 479 31.38 -1.12 -7.57
N ILE A 480 31.67 -1.42 -8.85
CA ILE A 480 32.11 -2.72 -9.30
C ILE A 480 33.46 -2.56 -9.96
N THR A 481 34.48 -3.27 -9.47
CA THR A 481 35.88 -3.21 -9.97
C THR A 481 36.36 -4.53 -10.55
N ASP A 482 35.58 -5.57 -10.44
CA ASP A 482 35.83 -6.90 -10.97
C ASP A 482 35.01 -7.18 -12.24
N VAL A 483 35.57 -7.81 -13.25
CA VAL A 483 34.92 -8.04 -14.53
C VAL A 483 33.86 -9.14 -14.48
N GLU A 484 34.07 -10.17 -13.66
CA GLU A 484 33.13 -11.29 -13.52
C GLU A 484 31.87 -10.84 -12.73
N VAL A 485 32.13 -10.08 -11.66
CA VAL A 485 31.01 -9.43 -10.90
C VAL A 485 30.25 -8.47 -11.80
N ALA A 486 30.94 -7.69 -12.65
CA ALA A 486 30.27 -6.81 -13.60
C ALA A 486 29.38 -7.58 -14.58
N ALA A 487 29.87 -8.74 -15.09
CA ALA A 487 29.07 -9.60 -15.97
C ALA A 487 27.83 -10.14 -15.28
N MET A 488 27.94 -10.58 -14.02
CA MET A 488 26.80 -11.07 -13.22
C MET A 488 25.76 -9.97 -12.99
N VAL A 489 26.20 -8.78 -12.60
CA VAL A 489 25.30 -7.65 -12.34
C VAL A 489 24.60 -7.22 -13.62
N LEU A 490 25.33 -7.02 -14.72
CA LEU A 490 24.77 -6.64 -16.02
C LEU A 490 23.81 -7.72 -16.56
N GLY A 491 24.12 -9.00 -16.32
CA GLY A 491 23.26 -10.13 -16.70
C GLY A 491 21.90 -10.13 -16.00
N ASN A 492 21.82 -9.59 -14.79
CA ASN A 492 20.57 -9.45 -14.02
C ASN A 492 19.78 -8.18 -14.37
N LEU A 493 20.31 -7.27 -15.17
CA LEU A 493 19.61 -6.07 -15.64
C LEU A 493 18.79 -6.30 -16.93
N LYS A 494 18.55 -7.56 -17.28
CA LYS A 494 17.82 -7.99 -18.49
C LYS A 494 16.30 -7.97 -18.35
N LYS A 495 15.76 -7.67 -17.17
CA LYS A 495 14.30 -7.72 -16.90
C LYS A 495 13.62 -6.40 -17.11
#